data_1a869e5c10f6d68d176c493b74ec52ac
#
_entry.id   1a869e5c10f6d68d176c493b74ec52ac
#
_cell.length_a   1.000
_cell.length_b   1.000
_cell.length_c   1.000
_cell.angle_alpha   90.00
_cell.angle_beta   90.00
_cell.angle_gamma   90.00
#
_symmetry.space_group_name_H-M   'P 1'
#
loop_
_entity.id
_entity.type
_entity.pdbx_description
1 polymer ?
#
loop_
_entity_poly.entity_id
_entity_poly.type
_entity_poly.pdbx_seq_one_letter_code
_entity_poly.pdbx_strand_id
1 'polypeptide(L)'
;KFKITLVKEIMEEFNYPGIRMMIEANLERMRQPFKIDISTDDAITPGAVEYKYKLMFENRSISVLSYNLETLLAEKMQTILARGLANTRMRDFYDVYEIMNSKADQISFDVLKKAFAATCMKRETSFGEEEVRETLDKIKDDSGLEEMWNRFNRVNYFVDDLSWGEVLETIVDNIEEIAVS
;
A
#
# COMPACT_ATOMS: atom_id res chain seq x y z
N LYS A 1 28.12 -5.31 -10.98
CA LYS A 1 27.45 -6.32 -11.81
C LYS A 1 26.24 -6.84 -11.06
N PHE A 2 25.13 -7.12 -11.79
CA PHE A 2 23.94 -7.75 -11.23
C PHE A 2 23.86 -9.20 -11.70
N LYS A 3 23.43 -10.08 -10.80
CA LYS A 3 23.21 -11.49 -11.09
C LYS A 3 21.84 -11.90 -10.54
N ILE A 4 20.96 -12.41 -11.37
CA ILE A 4 19.72 -13.04 -10.94
C ILE A 4 20.09 -14.40 -10.33
N THR A 5 19.73 -14.61 -9.08
CA THR A 5 20.04 -15.83 -8.34
C THR A 5 18.86 -16.79 -8.23
N LEU A 6 17.63 -16.25 -8.29
CA LEU A 6 16.40 -17.04 -8.23
C LEU A 6 15.27 -16.26 -8.90
N VAL A 7 14.41 -16.96 -9.63
CA VAL A 7 13.10 -16.47 -10.08
C VAL A 7 12.06 -17.48 -9.60
N LYS A 8 11.01 -16.99 -8.93
CA LYS A 8 9.89 -17.83 -8.49
C LYS A 8 8.57 -17.10 -8.59
N GLU A 9 7.51 -17.83 -8.77
CA GLU A 9 6.15 -17.32 -8.63
C GLU A 9 5.83 -17.02 -7.15
N ILE A 10 5.00 -16.02 -6.94
CA ILE A 10 4.47 -15.61 -5.64
C ILE A 10 2.98 -15.34 -5.79
N MET A 11 2.23 -15.45 -4.69
CA MET A 11 0.79 -15.22 -4.69
C MET A 11 0.02 -16.21 -5.60
N GLU A 12 0.45 -17.47 -5.62
CA GLU A 12 -0.14 -18.53 -6.44
C GLU A 12 -1.63 -18.79 -6.14
N GLU A 13 -2.09 -18.38 -4.94
CA GLU A 13 -3.49 -18.50 -4.51
C GLU A 13 -4.40 -17.42 -5.11
N PHE A 14 -3.83 -16.40 -5.78
CA PHE A 14 -4.58 -15.33 -6.42
C PHE A 14 -4.70 -15.57 -7.93
N ASN A 15 -5.74 -15.03 -8.53
CA ASN A 15 -6.01 -15.16 -9.97
C ASN A 15 -4.90 -14.54 -10.86
N TYR A 16 -3.95 -13.80 -10.26
CA TYR A 16 -2.80 -13.22 -10.95
C TYR A 16 -1.53 -13.41 -10.14
N PRO A 17 -0.78 -14.49 -10.42
CA PRO A 17 0.47 -14.74 -9.74
C PRO A 17 1.50 -13.65 -10.07
N GLY A 18 2.25 -13.23 -9.06
CA GLY A 18 3.40 -12.36 -9.24
C GLY A 18 4.68 -13.15 -9.45
N ILE A 19 5.72 -12.46 -9.88
CA ILE A 19 7.06 -13.04 -10.03
C ILE A 19 8.01 -12.34 -9.06
N ARG A 20 8.72 -13.12 -8.24
CA ARG A 20 9.81 -12.63 -7.41
C ARG A 20 11.15 -12.96 -8.01
N MET A 21 11.96 -11.96 -8.26
CA MET A 21 13.35 -12.11 -8.66
C MET A 21 14.27 -11.76 -7.49
N MET A 22 15.12 -12.71 -7.12
CA MET A 22 16.22 -12.47 -6.19
C MET A 22 17.46 -12.08 -7.00
N ILE A 23 18.04 -10.94 -6.66
CA ILE A 23 19.17 -10.36 -7.40
C ILE A 23 20.30 -10.09 -6.41
N GLU A 24 21.51 -10.37 -6.84
CA GLU A 24 22.73 -10.00 -6.14
C GLU A 24 23.45 -8.90 -6.90
N ALA A 25 23.65 -7.74 -6.26
CA ALA A 25 24.48 -6.68 -6.75
C ALA A 25 25.91 -6.89 -6.25
N ASN A 26 26.87 -6.93 -7.18
CA ASN A 26 28.29 -7.14 -6.88
C ASN A 26 29.10 -5.90 -7.27
N LEU A 27 29.78 -5.29 -6.29
CA LEU A 27 30.73 -4.19 -6.48
C LEU A 27 32.03 -4.57 -5.77
N GLU A 28 33.05 -4.91 -6.53
CA GLU A 28 34.34 -5.42 -6.01
C GLU A 28 34.14 -6.63 -5.06
N ARG A 29 34.40 -6.43 -3.75
CA ARG A 29 34.20 -7.46 -2.70
C ARG A 29 32.86 -7.37 -2.01
N MET A 30 32.08 -6.30 -2.28
CA MET A 30 30.76 -6.10 -1.69
C MET A 30 29.71 -6.89 -2.45
N ARG A 31 28.86 -7.61 -1.73
CA ARG A 31 27.71 -8.32 -2.26
C ARG A 31 26.47 -7.85 -1.52
N GLN A 32 25.49 -7.34 -2.26
CA GLN A 32 24.23 -6.88 -1.70
C GLN A 32 23.07 -7.64 -2.36
N PRO A 33 22.42 -8.55 -1.62
CA PRO A 33 21.19 -9.17 -2.12
C PRO A 33 20.02 -8.19 -2.02
N PHE A 34 19.15 -8.22 -3.02
CA PHE A 34 17.86 -7.55 -3.00
C PHE A 34 16.85 -8.32 -3.82
N LYS A 35 15.58 -7.98 -3.68
CA LYS A 35 14.49 -8.62 -4.41
C LYS A 35 13.70 -7.60 -5.22
N ILE A 36 13.16 -8.05 -6.35
CA ILE A 36 12.15 -7.36 -7.12
C ILE A 36 10.93 -8.25 -7.18
N ASP A 37 9.79 -7.74 -6.72
CA ASP A 37 8.50 -8.38 -6.88
C ASP A 37 7.80 -7.70 -8.05
N ILE A 38 7.36 -8.47 -9.02
CA ILE A 38 6.65 -8.01 -10.21
C ILE A 38 5.22 -8.54 -10.08
N SER A 39 4.27 -7.62 -10.00
CA SER A 39 2.85 -7.92 -10.15
C SER A 39 2.42 -7.59 -11.57
N THR A 40 1.46 -8.32 -12.07
CA THR A 40 0.86 -8.09 -13.38
C THR A 40 -0.62 -7.83 -13.20
N ASP A 41 -1.20 -7.05 -14.12
CA ASP A 41 -2.65 -6.91 -14.21
C ASP A 41 -3.31 -6.10 -13.08
N ASP A 42 -2.56 -5.25 -12.37
CA ASP A 42 -3.14 -4.31 -11.39
C ASP A 42 -4.01 -3.25 -12.08
N ALA A 43 -5.15 -2.90 -11.47
CA ALA A 43 -6.03 -1.84 -11.96
C ALA A 43 -5.45 -0.48 -11.60
N ILE A 44 -4.94 0.27 -12.58
CA ILE A 44 -4.41 1.62 -12.38
C ILE A 44 -5.43 2.64 -12.91
N THR A 45 -5.96 3.50 -12.05
CA THR A 45 -7.02 4.45 -12.38
C THR A 45 -6.59 5.90 -12.16
N PRO A 46 -6.68 6.77 -13.17
CA PRO A 46 -7.10 6.53 -14.55
C PRO A 46 -6.04 5.85 -15.43
N GLY A 47 -4.81 5.74 -14.96
CA GLY A 47 -3.69 5.13 -15.63
C GLY A 47 -2.36 5.49 -14.96
N ALA A 48 -1.28 4.83 -15.37
CA ALA A 48 0.06 5.09 -14.83
C ALA A 48 0.51 6.53 -15.13
N VAL A 49 1.19 7.13 -14.16
CA VAL A 49 1.76 8.48 -14.28
C VAL A 49 3.25 8.44 -14.49
N GLU A 50 3.78 9.39 -15.24
CA GLU A 50 5.23 9.56 -15.39
C GLU A 50 5.80 10.25 -14.14
N TYR A 51 6.64 9.53 -13.41
CA TYR A 51 7.32 10.03 -12.22
C TYR A 51 8.80 10.29 -12.51
N LYS A 52 9.27 11.48 -12.18
CA LYS A 52 10.70 11.85 -12.29
C LYS A 52 11.43 11.47 -11.00
N TYR A 53 12.02 10.28 -11.00
CA TYR A 53 12.83 9.80 -9.89
C TYR A 53 14.20 10.47 -9.90
N LYS A 54 14.50 11.28 -8.87
CA LYS A 54 15.81 11.91 -8.70
C LYS A 54 16.82 10.89 -8.18
N LEU A 55 17.93 10.73 -8.87
CA LEU A 55 19.00 9.83 -8.43
C LEU A 55 19.71 10.39 -7.20
N MET A 56 20.05 9.52 -6.26
CA MET A 56 20.62 9.91 -4.96
C MET A 56 22.04 10.49 -5.08
N PHE A 57 22.84 9.98 -6.00
CA PHE A 57 24.27 10.33 -6.14
C PHE A 57 24.59 11.11 -7.42
N GLU A 58 23.58 11.46 -8.19
CA GLU A 58 23.76 12.17 -9.45
C GLU A 58 22.76 13.33 -9.56
N ASN A 59 23.18 14.42 -10.22
CA ASN A 59 22.29 15.56 -10.43
C ASN A 59 21.43 15.38 -11.68
N ARG A 60 20.81 14.21 -11.82
CA ARG A 60 19.84 13.91 -12.88
C ARG A 60 18.66 13.10 -12.33
N SER A 61 17.59 13.07 -13.10
CA SER A 61 16.42 12.25 -12.83
C SER A 61 16.20 11.25 -13.95
N ILE A 62 15.57 10.14 -13.64
CA ILE A 62 15.05 9.19 -14.61
C ILE A 62 13.51 9.22 -14.58
N SER A 63 12.88 9.09 -15.75
CA SER A 63 11.43 8.92 -15.83
C SER A 63 11.08 7.45 -15.66
N VAL A 64 10.13 7.18 -14.77
CA VAL A 64 9.56 5.85 -14.54
C VAL A 64 8.04 5.96 -14.54
N LEU A 65 7.36 4.95 -15.03
CA LEU A 65 5.92 4.84 -14.84
C LEU A 65 5.63 4.41 -13.40
N SER A 66 4.70 5.09 -12.76
CA SER A 66 4.31 4.86 -11.37
C SER A 66 2.80 4.85 -11.23
N TYR A 67 2.30 4.31 -10.14
CA TYR A 67 0.93 4.53 -9.70
C TYR A 67 0.74 6.00 -9.33
N ASN A 68 -0.46 6.53 -9.58
CA ASN A 68 -0.91 7.75 -8.93
C ASN A 68 -1.26 7.49 -7.46
N LEU A 69 -1.42 8.54 -6.68
CA LEU A 69 -1.70 8.43 -5.24
C LEU A 69 -3.03 7.73 -4.98
N GLU A 70 -4.03 8.01 -5.80
CA GLU A 70 -5.37 7.44 -5.66
C GLU A 70 -5.38 5.92 -5.86
N THR A 71 -4.67 5.39 -6.85
CA THR A 71 -4.55 3.93 -7.02
C THR A 71 -3.82 3.30 -5.83
N LEU A 72 -2.74 3.92 -5.37
CA LEU A 72 -1.98 3.43 -4.21
C LEU A 72 -2.84 3.40 -2.94
N LEU A 73 -3.61 4.47 -2.68
CA LEU A 73 -4.54 4.53 -1.55
C LEU A 73 -5.65 3.49 -1.68
N ALA A 74 -6.26 3.38 -2.86
CA ALA A 74 -7.35 2.44 -3.12
C ALA A 74 -6.93 0.99 -2.82
N GLU A 75 -5.74 0.57 -3.23
CA GLU A 75 -5.22 -0.76 -2.95
C GLU A 75 -5.02 -1.01 -1.46
N LYS A 76 -4.52 -0.01 -0.72
CA LYS A 76 -4.29 -0.11 0.71
C LYS A 76 -5.59 -0.14 1.50
N MET A 77 -6.52 0.75 1.19
CA MET A 77 -7.84 0.82 1.83
C MET A 77 -8.65 -0.46 1.58
N GLN A 78 -8.65 -0.97 0.33
CA GLN A 78 -9.27 -2.26 0.02
C GLN A 78 -8.60 -3.40 0.81
N THR A 79 -7.28 -3.41 0.94
CA THR A 79 -6.56 -4.44 1.72
C THR A 79 -6.89 -4.36 3.21
N ILE A 80 -7.04 -3.15 3.77
CA ILE A 80 -7.46 -2.94 5.17
C ILE A 80 -8.84 -3.55 5.39
N LEU A 81 -9.81 -3.24 4.54
CA LEU A 81 -11.16 -3.78 4.65
C LEU A 81 -11.20 -5.29 4.44
N ALA A 82 -10.60 -5.78 3.36
CA ALA A 82 -10.66 -7.21 3.01
C ALA A 82 -9.99 -8.12 4.04
N ARG A 83 -8.99 -7.64 4.76
CA ARG A 83 -8.29 -8.40 5.80
C ARG A 83 -8.87 -8.20 7.18
N GLY A 84 -9.50 -7.05 7.44
CA GLY A 84 -10.07 -6.74 8.75
C GLY A 84 -9.09 -7.02 9.89
N LEU A 85 -9.53 -7.79 10.90
CA LEU A 85 -8.70 -8.17 12.06
C LEU A 85 -7.50 -9.08 11.71
N ALA A 86 -7.53 -9.76 10.56
CA ALA A 86 -6.39 -10.58 10.10
C ALA A 86 -5.29 -9.75 9.43
N ASN A 87 -5.42 -8.41 9.41
CA ASN A 87 -4.44 -7.54 8.78
C ASN A 87 -3.21 -7.33 9.66
N THR A 88 -2.09 -7.93 9.29
CA THR A 88 -0.79 -7.75 9.96
C THR A 88 0.10 -6.70 9.30
N ARG A 89 -0.40 -6.01 8.27
CA ARG A 89 0.37 -5.09 7.43
C ARG A 89 0.26 -3.65 7.94
N MET A 90 0.85 -3.37 9.10
CA MET A 90 0.83 -2.04 9.72
C MET A 90 1.36 -0.93 8.81
N ARG A 91 2.21 -1.28 7.84
CA ARG A 91 2.68 -0.34 6.83
C ARG A 91 1.55 0.21 5.95
N ASP A 92 0.51 -0.59 5.66
CA ASP A 92 -0.61 -0.10 4.85
C ASP A 92 -1.42 0.96 5.61
N PHE A 93 -1.60 0.80 6.94
CA PHE A 93 -2.22 1.81 7.80
C PHE A 93 -1.40 3.10 7.84
N TYR A 94 -0.10 2.99 8.07
CA TYR A 94 0.80 4.14 8.06
C TYR A 94 0.79 4.89 6.72
N ASP A 95 0.88 4.18 5.62
CA ASP A 95 0.94 4.78 4.29
C ASP A 95 -0.36 5.52 3.94
N VAL A 96 -1.55 5.00 4.33
CA VAL A 96 -2.82 5.71 4.17
C VAL A 96 -2.81 7.01 4.98
N TYR A 97 -2.47 6.93 6.27
CA TYR A 97 -2.35 8.11 7.13
C TYR A 97 -1.41 9.15 6.55
N GLU A 98 -0.18 8.76 6.23
CA GLU A 98 0.85 9.66 5.74
C GLU A 98 0.46 10.33 4.43
N ILE A 99 -0.09 9.59 3.46
CA ILE A 99 -0.47 10.15 2.17
C ILE A 99 -1.66 11.11 2.33
N MET A 100 -2.68 10.73 3.12
CA MET A 100 -3.85 11.57 3.34
C MET A 100 -3.51 12.87 4.07
N ASN A 101 -2.54 12.86 5.00
CA ASN A 101 -2.14 14.06 5.72
C ASN A 101 -1.10 14.92 4.97
N SER A 102 -0.14 14.28 4.28
CA SER A 102 0.96 15.01 3.63
C SER A 102 0.68 15.41 2.18
N LYS A 103 -0.32 14.80 1.51
CA LYS A 103 -0.62 14.94 0.08
C LYS A 103 -2.10 15.18 -0.23
N ALA A 104 -2.91 15.53 0.77
CA ALA A 104 -4.35 15.74 0.60
C ALA A 104 -4.70 16.67 -0.57
N ASP A 105 -3.91 17.71 -0.76
CA ASP A 105 -4.06 18.70 -1.85
C ASP A 105 -3.81 18.13 -3.26
N GLN A 106 -3.21 16.95 -3.37
CA GLN A 106 -2.89 16.28 -4.63
C GLN A 106 -3.86 15.13 -4.94
N ILE A 107 -4.77 14.80 -4.04
CA ILE A 107 -5.70 13.68 -4.15
C ILE A 107 -7.06 14.18 -4.66
N SER A 108 -7.54 13.55 -5.71
CA SER A 108 -8.92 13.73 -6.17
C SER A 108 -9.79 12.61 -5.62
N PHE A 109 -10.74 12.94 -4.74
CA PHE A 109 -11.68 11.96 -4.18
C PHE A 109 -12.51 11.25 -5.25
N ASP A 110 -12.91 11.95 -6.33
CA ASP A 110 -13.61 11.33 -7.45
C ASP A 110 -12.77 10.25 -8.16
N VAL A 111 -11.47 10.50 -8.27
CA VAL A 111 -10.53 9.50 -8.84
C VAL A 111 -10.29 8.38 -7.85
N LEU A 112 -10.16 8.68 -6.55
CA LEU A 112 -9.97 7.70 -5.49
C LEU A 112 -11.15 6.73 -5.38
N LYS A 113 -12.40 7.23 -5.43
CA LYS A 113 -13.61 6.38 -5.50
C LYS A 113 -13.60 5.43 -6.69
N LYS A 114 -13.24 5.94 -7.87
CA LYS A 114 -13.13 5.11 -9.09
C LYS A 114 -12.00 4.08 -8.97
N ALA A 115 -10.86 4.46 -8.41
CA ALA A 115 -9.73 3.56 -8.19
C ALA A 115 -10.10 2.46 -7.18
N PHE A 116 -10.80 2.82 -6.09
CA PHE A 116 -11.28 1.85 -5.09
C PHE A 116 -12.26 0.85 -5.71
N ALA A 117 -13.25 1.31 -6.45
CA ALA A 117 -14.20 0.44 -7.15
C ALA A 117 -13.49 -0.48 -8.16
N ALA A 118 -12.53 0.04 -8.93
CA ALA A 118 -11.75 -0.74 -9.88
C ALA A 118 -10.89 -1.81 -9.18
N THR A 119 -10.28 -1.46 -8.05
CA THR A 119 -9.50 -2.39 -7.22
C THR A 119 -10.39 -3.49 -6.64
N CYS A 120 -11.56 -3.13 -6.10
CA CYS A 120 -12.54 -4.09 -5.58
C CYS A 120 -12.99 -5.06 -6.67
N MET A 121 -13.38 -4.55 -7.84
CA MET A 121 -13.78 -5.37 -8.97
C MET A 121 -12.66 -6.31 -9.41
N LYS A 122 -11.42 -5.81 -9.49
CA LYS A 122 -10.26 -6.62 -9.88
C LYS A 122 -9.93 -7.74 -8.90
N ARG A 123 -10.15 -7.49 -7.60
CA ARG A 123 -9.90 -8.46 -6.53
C ARG A 123 -11.13 -9.28 -6.16
N GLU A 124 -12.19 -9.18 -6.98
CA GLU A 124 -13.46 -9.90 -6.77
C GLU A 124 -14.04 -9.71 -5.36
N THR A 125 -13.89 -8.47 -4.83
CA THR A 125 -14.42 -8.07 -3.53
C THR A 125 -15.53 -7.04 -3.71
N SER A 126 -16.52 -7.07 -2.83
CA SER A 126 -17.54 -6.03 -2.70
C SER A 126 -17.82 -5.81 -1.22
N PHE A 127 -18.03 -4.57 -0.83
CA PHE A 127 -18.31 -4.20 0.55
C PHE A 127 -19.63 -3.44 0.60
N GLY A 128 -20.57 -3.92 1.42
CA GLY A 128 -21.77 -3.17 1.77
C GLY A 128 -21.46 -2.11 2.82
N GLU A 129 -22.26 -1.02 2.86
CA GLU A 129 -22.04 0.06 3.83
C GLU A 129 -21.97 -0.42 5.28
N GLU A 130 -22.89 -1.32 5.67
CA GLU A 130 -22.94 -1.88 7.02
C GLU A 130 -21.69 -2.74 7.30
N GLU A 131 -21.25 -3.55 6.35
CA GLU A 131 -20.05 -4.36 6.43
C GLU A 131 -18.79 -3.51 6.61
N VAL A 132 -18.69 -2.39 5.88
CA VAL A 132 -17.58 -1.43 6.03
C VAL A 132 -17.54 -0.91 7.45
N ARG A 133 -18.65 -0.37 7.95
CA ARG A 133 -18.73 0.20 9.29
C ARG A 133 -18.40 -0.84 10.38
N GLU A 134 -19.03 -2.02 10.30
CA GLU A 134 -18.72 -3.09 11.24
C GLU A 134 -17.25 -3.52 11.22
N THR A 135 -16.63 -3.55 10.04
CA THR A 135 -15.22 -3.92 9.91
C THR A 135 -14.32 -2.86 10.53
N LEU A 136 -14.60 -1.58 10.29
CA LEU A 136 -13.85 -0.47 10.86
C LEU A 136 -14.01 -0.39 12.38
N ASP A 137 -15.20 -0.60 12.90
CA ASP A 137 -15.47 -0.67 14.36
C ASP A 137 -14.69 -1.81 15.01
N LYS A 138 -14.70 -3.00 14.41
CA LYS A 138 -13.92 -4.16 14.89
C LYS A 138 -12.41 -3.86 14.90
N ILE A 139 -11.89 -3.20 13.86
CA ILE A 139 -10.47 -2.79 13.78
C ILE A 139 -10.13 -1.80 14.89
N LYS A 140 -11.03 -0.84 15.14
CA LYS A 140 -10.86 0.20 16.16
C LYS A 140 -10.80 -0.38 17.57
N ASP A 141 -11.62 -1.38 17.85
CA ASP A 141 -11.75 -1.97 19.19
C ASP A 141 -10.75 -3.12 19.46
N ASP A 142 -9.94 -3.51 18.45
CA ASP A 142 -9.03 -4.65 18.58
C ASP A 142 -7.68 -4.26 19.21
N SER A 143 -7.48 -4.69 20.43
CA SER A 143 -6.22 -4.46 21.15
C SER A 143 -4.99 -5.17 20.53
N GLY A 144 -5.20 -6.24 19.77
CA GLY A 144 -4.12 -6.95 19.08
C GLY A 144 -3.54 -6.14 17.92
N LEU A 145 -4.40 -5.44 17.16
CA LEU A 145 -3.95 -4.52 16.12
C LEU A 145 -3.23 -3.32 16.71
N GLU A 146 -3.72 -2.77 17.83
CA GLU A 146 -3.04 -1.70 18.56
C GLU A 146 -1.66 -2.14 19.06
N GLU A 147 -1.54 -3.34 19.62
CA GLU A 147 -0.23 -3.89 20.02
C GLU A 147 0.72 -4.07 18.82
N MET A 148 0.20 -4.52 17.66
CA MET A 148 0.99 -4.63 16.43
C MET A 148 1.44 -3.26 15.92
N TRP A 149 0.56 -2.24 15.97
CA TRP A 149 0.91 -0.87 15.65
C TRP A 149 2.02 -0.33 16.57
N ASN A 150 1.86 -0.48 17.88
CA ASN A 150 2.84 -0.04 18.87
C ASN A 150 4.21 -0.71 18.68
N ARG A 151 4.24 -1.97 18.20
CA ARG A 151 5.47 -2.66 17.83
C ARG A 151 6.05 -2.11 16.55
N PHE A 152 5.22 -1.86 15.54
CA PHE A 152 5.63 -1.26 14.27
C PHE A 152 6.21 0.13 14.48
N ASN A 153 5.57 0.97 15.27
CA ASN A 153 6.04 2.31 15.64
C ASN A 153 7.45 2.26 16.25
N ARG A 154 7.65 1.43 17.28
CA ARG A 154 8.95 1.35 17.98
C ARG A 154 10.13 0.95 17.11
N VAL A 155 9.92 0.21 16.03
CA VAL A 155 11.02 -0.26 15.15
C VAL A 155 11.21 0.58 13.91
N ASN A 156 10.30 1.52 13.64
CA ASN A 156 10.31 2.35 12.43
C ASN A 156 10.43 3.83 12.81
N TYR A 157 11.64 4.34 12.84
CA TYR A 157 11.97 5.71 13.24
C TYR A 157 11.21 6.81 12.45
N PHE A 158 10.68 6.47 11.27
CA PHE A 158 9.94 7.41 10.41
C PHE A 158 8.45 7.52 10.79
N VAL A 159 7.96 6.71 11.72
CA VAL A 159 6.56 6.75 12.18
C VAL A 159 6.36 7.83 13.24
N ASP A 160 7.48 8.26 13.86
CA ASP A 160 7.48 9.22 14.97
C ASP A 160 6.58 8.75 16.13
N ASP A 161 6.08 9.61 16.97
CA ASP A 161 5.21 9.26 18.12
C ASP A 161 3.71 9.14 17.75
N LEU A 162 3.42 8.72 16.51
CA LEU A 162 2.06 8.61 15.96
C LEU A 162 1.24 7.52 16.68
N SER A 163 0.14 7.91 17.30
CA SER A 163 -0.75 6.97 18.00
C SER A 163 -1.63 6.15 17.05
N TRP A 164 -2.06 4.98 17.52
CA TRP A 164 -3.02 4.14 16.79
C TRP A 164 -4.34 4.87 16.53
N GLY A 165 -4.83 5.64 17.52
CA GLY A 165 -6.07 6.41 17.40
C GLY A 165 -6.04 7.43 16.27
N GLU A 166 -4.95 8.21 16.16
CA GLU A 166 -4.79 9.20 15.09
C GLU A 166 -4.77 8.56 13.69
N VAL A 167 -4.11 7.41 13.58
CA VAL A 167 -4.09 6.65 12.32
C VAL A 167 -5.48 6.17 11.95
N LEU A 168 -6.21 5.60 12.92
CA LEU A 168 -7.54 5.07 12.67
C LEU A 168 -8.56 6.17 12.34
N GLU A 169 -8.51 7.31 13.01
CA GLU A 169 -9.39 8.44 12.69
C GLU A 169 -9.27 8.81 11.20
N THR A 170 -8.04 9.02 10.72
CA THR A 170 -7.81 9.30 9.29
C THR A 170 -8.32 8.18 8.38
N ILE A 171 -8.12 6.91 8.74
CA ILE A 171 -8.51 5.76 7.92
C ILE A 171 -10.03 5.63 7.86
N VAL A 172 -10.71 5.73 8.99
CA VAL A 172 -12.16 5.60 9.09
C VAL A 172 -12.83 6.68 8.25
N ASP A 173 -12.48 7.95 8.47
CA ASP A 173 -13.08 9.09 7.76
C ASP A 173 -12.96 8.93 6.24
N ASN A 174 -11.78 8.54 5.77
CA ASN A 174 -11.51 8.44 4.34
C ASN A 174 -12.13 7.17 3.70
N ILE A 175 -12.14 6.04 4.41
CA ILE A 175 -12.78 4.82 3.89
C ILE A 175 -14.31 4.99 3.85
N GLU A 176 -14.92 5.59 4.88
CA GLU A 176 -16.37 5.85 4.87
C GLU A 176 -16.75 6.77 3.71
N GLU A 177 -15.98 7.82 3.45
CA GLU A 177 -16.25 8.74 2.35
C GLU A 177 -16.20 8.06 0.97
N ILE A 178 -15.31 7.10 0.74
CA ILE A 178 -15.14 6.45 -0.56
C ILE A 178 -15.98 5.20 -0.75
N ALA A 179 -16.32 4.48 0.32
CA ALA A 179 -16.97 3.18 0.25
C ALA A 179 -18.47 3.22 0.62
N VAL A 180 -18.94 4.28 1.30
CA VAL A 180 -20.30 4.39 1.84
C VAL A 180 -21.14 5.47 1.13
N SER A 181 -20.57 6.29 0.25
CA SER A 181 -21.26 7.42 -0.41
C SER A 181 -21.72 7.15 -1.85
#